data_fc4f9db3f09148209b2447f2d5dee423
#
_entry.id   fc4f9db3f09148209b2447f2d5dee423
#
_cell.length_a   1.000
_cell.length_b   1.000
_cell.length_c   1.000
_cell.angle_alpha   90.00
_cell.angle_beta   90.00
_cell.angle_gamma   90.00
#
_symmetry.space_group_name_H-M   'P 1'
#
loop_
_entity.id
_entity.type
_entity.pdbx_description
1 polymer ?
#
loop_
_entity_poly.entity_id
_entity_poly.type
_entity_poly.pdbx_seq_one_letter_code
_entity_poly.pdbx_strand_id
1 'polypeptide(L)'
;MAPLIQDKHVFGATYAMNDYNEDLKTSDTKKNIASIKGIHRKFYNYCESQESIAGRVAWRASTKDRKPYVGRVFDNQLFIKMRVRELAQADQLPWLKNLYIASGFGSRGFTFAPYCTYVLANLINDNLSQEDKKTLNYTNPERYRLKKMSLKKVASQIFKV
;
A
#
# COMPACT_ATOMS: atom_id res chain seq x y z
N MET A 1 -14.07 -10.55 -7.43
CA MET A 1 -13.74 -11.75 -8.23
C MET A 1 -12.78 -11.31 -9.32
N ALA A 2 -11.67 -12.02 -9.51
CA ALA A 2 -10.72 -11.73 -10.57
C ALA A 2 -11.20 -12.31 -11.93
N PRO A 3 -10.66 -11.81 -13.06
CA PRO A 3 -10.90 -12.42 -14.36
C PRO A 3 -10.53 -13.91 -14.40
N LEU A 4 -11.10 -14.64 -15.34
CA LEU A 4 -10.77 -16.04 -15.56
C LEU A 4 -9.33 -16.17 -16.06
N ILE A 5 -8.52 -16.99 -15.40
CA ILE A 5 -7.14 -17.30 -15.78
C ILE A 5 -6.97 -18.82 -15.71
N GLN A 6 -6.58 -19.44 -16.83
CA GLN A 6 -6.39 -20.89 -16.92
C GLN A 6 -7.61 -21.68 -16.36
N ASP A 7 -8.80 -21.31 -16.79
CA ASP A 7 -10.08 -21.90 -16.35
C ASP A 7 -10.37 -21.85 -14.85
N LYS A 8 -9.72 -20.92 -14.14
CA LYS A 8 -9.90 -20.71 -12.70
C LYS A 8 -10.34 -19.29 -12.38
N HIS A 9 -11.34 -19.17 -11.53
CA HIS A 9 -11.73 -17.92 -10.90
C HIS A 9 -11.10 -17.80 -9.52
N VAL A 10 -10.50 -16.64 -9.24
CA VAL A 10 -10.02 -16.30 -7.90
C VAL A 10 -10.96 -15.28 -7.29
N PHE A 11 -11.44 -15.55 -6.10
CA PHE A 11 -12.31 -14.66 -5.34
C PHE A 11 -11.91 -14.65 -3.86
N GLY A 12 -12.33 -13.63 -3.14
CA GLY A 12 -12.00 -13.39 -1.73
C GLY A 12 -11.70 -11.90 -1.52
N ALA A 13 -11.16 -11.51 -0.40
CA ALA A 13 -10.55 -12.35 0.62
C ALA A 13 -11.09 -11.97 2.00
N THR A 14 -10.91 -12.88 2.95
CA THR A 14 -10.98 -12.55 4.38
C THR A 14 -9.69 -11.88 4.85
N TYR A 15 -9.75 -11.19 5.97
CA TYR A 15 -8.63 -10.57 6.64
C TYR A 15 -8.63 -10.93 8.10
N ALA A 16 -7.51 -11.40 8.62
CA ALA A 16 -7.24 -11.57 10.03
C ALA A 16 -6.07 -10.67 10.43
N MET A 17 -6.34 -9.66 11.24
CA MET A 17 -5.27 -8.80 11.78
C MET A 17 -4.59 -9.53 12.94
N ASN A 18 -3.25 -9.50 12.95
CA ASN A 18 -2.44 -10.16 13.99
C ASN A 18 -2.62 -11.69 14.09
N ASP A 19 -3.13 -12.32 13.05
CA ASP A 19 -3.17 -13.77 12.92
C ASP A 19 -1.98 -14.21 12.07
N TYR A 20 -1.06 -14.92 12.69
CA TYR A 20 0.19 -15.38 12.04
C TYR A 20 0.10 -16.82 11.54
N ASN A 21 -1.10 -17.42 11.59
CA ASN A 21 -1.33 -18.76 11.06
C ASN A 21 -1.48 -18.70 9.53
N GLU A 22 -0.70 -19.51 8.83
CA GLU A 22 -0.71 -19.61 7.36
C GLU A 22 -1.59 -20.78 6.86
N ASP A 23 -2.25 -21.51 7.77
CA ASP A 23 -3.14 -22.60 7.39
C ASP A 23 -4.46 -22.07 6.80
N LEU A 24 -4.95 -22.79 5.80
CA LEU A 24 -6.25 -22.52 5.20
C LEU A 24 -7.38 -22.89 6.18
N LYS A 25 -8.12 -21.90 6.63
CA LYS A 25 -9.27 -22.11 7.53
C LYS A 25 -10.55 -22.31 6.74
N THR A 26 -11.25 -23.42 6.99
CA THR A 26 -12.57 -23.71 6.39
C THR A 26 -13.59 -22.58 6.66
N SER A 27 -13.52 -21.93 7.83
CA SER A 27 -14.37 -20.80 8.17
C SER A 27 -14.17 -19.61 7.21
N ASP A 28 -12.94 -19.36 6.76
CA ASP A 28 -12.65 -18.27 5.83
C ASP A 28 -13.07 -18.60 4.40
N THR A 29 -12.91 -19.85 4.00
CA THR A 29 -13.47 -20.34 2.72
C THR A 29 -14.99 -20.16 2.69
N LYS A 30 -15.71 -20.55 3.74
CA LYS A 30 -17.16 -20.35 3.85
C LYS A 30 -17.57 -18.88 3.79
N LYS A 31 -16.85 -17.98 4.47
CA LYS A 31 -17.10 -16.52 4.40
C LYS A 31 -16.90 -15.98 2.98
N ASN A 32 -15.83 -16.40 2.31
CA ASN A 32 -15.54 -15.99 0.93
C ASN A 32 -16.65 -16.45 -0.02
N ILE A 33 -17.12 -17.71 0.09
CA ILE A 33 -18.25 -18.23 -0.70
C ILE A 33 -19.51 -17.42 -0.40
N ALA A 34 -19.84 -17.18 0.87
CA ALA A 34 -21.03 -16.43 1.26
C ALA A 34 -21.04 -15.01 0.66
N SER A 35 -19.87 -14.37 0.53
CA SER A 35 -19.75 -13.05 -0.07
C SER A 35 -20.17 -12.96 -1.55
N ILE A 36 -20.17 -14.10 -2.27
CA ILE A 36 -20.56 -14.17 -3.68
C ILE A 36 -22.07 -14.21 -3.85
N LYS A 37 -22.81 -14.65 -2.84
CA LYS A 37 -24.25 -14.89 -2.90
C LYS A 37 -25.06 -13.70 -3.44
N GLY A 38 -24.70 -12.48 -3.00
CA GLY A 38 -25.34 -11.24 -3.44
C GLY A 38 -24.89 -10.73 -4.82
N ILE A 39 -23.76 -11.24 -5.33
CA ILE A 39 -23.15 -10.78 -6.58
C ILE A 39 -23.55 -11.73 -7.74
N HIS A 40 -23.42 -13.06 -7.52
CA HIS A 40 -23.64 -14.05 -8.57
C HIS A 40 -24.19 -15.35 -8.00
N ARG A 41 -25.51 -15.47 -7.91
CA ARG A 41 -26.19 -16.59 -7.26
C ARG A 41 -25.90 -18.00 -7.88
N LYS A 42 -25.77 -18.07 -9.20
CA LYS A 42 -25.44 -19.35 -9.87
C LYS A 42 -24.07 -19.85 -9.49
N PHE A 43 -23.09 -18.93 -9.45
CA PHE A 43 -21.72 -19.26 -9.05
C PHE A 43 -21.63 -19.59 -7.55
N TYR A 44 -22.37 -18.89 -6.70
CA TYR A 44 -22.52 -19.25 -5.29
C TYR A 44 -23.00 -20.69 -5.13
N ASN A 45 -24.10 -21.06 -5.79
CA ASN A 45 -24.68 -22.43 -5.72
C ASN A 45 -23.67 -23.48 -6.21
N TYR A 46 -22.92 -23.16 -7.27
CA TYR A 46 -21.86 -24.04 -7.76
C TYR A 46 -20.76 -24.23 -6.69
N CYS A 47 -20.30 -23.15 -6.06
CA CYS A 47 -19.28 -23.23 -5.00
C CYS A 47 -19.77 -24.03 -3.78
N GLU A 48 -21.04 -23.88 -3.39
CA GLU A 48 -21.66 -24.64 -2.28
C GLU A 48 -21.79 -26.14 -2.57
N SER A 49 -21.91 -26.52 -3.84
CA SER A 49 -22.00 -27.92 -4.24
C SER A 49 -20.65 -28.62 -4.36
N GLN A 50 -19.53 -27.89 -4.25
CA GLN A 50 -18.20 -28.50 -4.33
C GLN A 50 -17.77 -29.08 -2.96
N GLU A 51 -17.23 -30.29 -2.97
CA GLU A 51 -16.70 -30.95 -1.77
C GLU A 51 -15.49 -30.20 -1.20
N SER A 52 -14.68 -29.62 -2.09
CA SER A 52 -13.54 -28.81 -1.70
C SER A 52 -13.30 -27.67 -2.67
N ILE A 53 -12.84 -26.53 -2.14
CA ILE A 53 -12.41 -25.37 -2.91
C ILE A 53 -10.98 -25.05 -2.51
N ALA A 54 -10.08 -25.02 -3.51
CA ALA A 54 -8.71 -24.67 -3.29
C ALA A 54 -8.59 -23.21 -2.84
N GLY A 55 -7.70 -22.96 -1.89
CA GLY A 55 -7.44 -21.62 -1.38
C GLY A 55 -5.97 -21.43 -1.06
N ARG A 56 -5.61 -20.20 -0.72
CA ARG A 56 -4.30 -19.89 -0.17
C ARG A 56 -4.39 -18.80 0.87
N VAL A 57 -3.50 -18.86 1.84
CA VAL A 57 -3.22 -17.78 2.79
C VAL A 57 -1.97 -17.05 2.33
N ALA A 58 -1.92 -15.75 2.51
CA ALA A 58 -0.76 -14.95 2.18
C ALA A 58 -0.74 -13.66 3.01
N TRP A 59 0.45 -13.19 3.30
CA TRP A 59 0.69 -11.92 3.99
C TRP A 59 0.45 -10.74 3.06
N ARG A 60 -0.10 -9.68 3.64
CA ARG A 60 -0.23 -8.40 2.94
C ARG A 60 0.43 -7.29 3.72
N ALA A 61 1.35 -6.57 3.08
CA ALA A 61 1.88 -5.34 3.62
C ALA A 61 0.79 -4.27 3.61
N SER A 62 0.38 -3.81 4.79
CA SER A 62 -0.60 -2.75 4.98
C SER A 62 -0.06 -1.68 5.92
N THR A 63 -0.36 -0.43 5.63
CA THR A 63 -0.05 0.70 6.50
C THR A 63 -1.22 0.96 7.46
N LYS A 64 -0.96 1.65 8.57
CA LYS A 64 -1.98 1.99 9.58
C LYS A 64 -3.13 2.82 9.02
N ASP A 65 -2.84 3.73 8.07
CA ASP A 65 -3.82 4.61 7.44
C ASP A 65 -4.35 4.06 6.11
N ARG A 66 -3.99 2.82 5.75
CA ARG A 66 -4.39 2.13 4.51
C ARG A 66 -3.97 2.85 3.22
N LYS A 67 -3.01 3.77 3.30
CA LYS A 67 -2.40 4.44 2.15
C LYS A 67 -1.04 3.80 1.87
N PRO A 68 -0.67 3.52 0.62
CA PRO A 68 0.64 2.94 0.32
C PRO A 68 1.79 3.85 0.76
N TYR A 69 2.98 3.30 0.80
CA TYR A 69 4.22 4.04 0.85
C TYR A 69 4.75 4.19 -0.58
N VAL A 70 4.88 5.42 -1.05
CA VAL A 70 5.45 5.73 -2.37
C VAL A 70 6.33 6.97 -2.23
N GLY A 71 7.57 6.87 -2.69
CA GLY A 71 8.50 8.00 -2.67
C GLY A 71 9.90 7.68 -2.20
N ARG A 72 10.64 8.71 -1.81
CA ARG A 72 12.00 8.64 -1.28
C ARG A 72 12.00 8.14 0.17
N VAL A 73 13.10 7.56 0.60
CA VAL A 73 13.30 7.05 1.97
C VAL A 73 14.34 7.91 2.68
N PHE A 74 14.13 8.21 3.97
CA PHE A 74 15.09 8.96 4.76
C PHE A 74 16.35 8.13 5.07
N ASP A 75 17.49 8.81 5.10
CA ASP A 75 18.66 8.34 5.81
C ASP A 75 18.39 8.42 7.31
N ASN A 76 18.10 7.25 7.90
CA ASN A 76 17.78 7.16 9.32
C ASN A 76 18.93 7.63 10.22
N GLN A 77 20.18 7.37 9.84
CA GLN A 77 21.34 7.76 10.64
C GLN A 77 21.52 9.28 10.64
N LEU A 78 21.35 9.88 9.47
CA LEU A 78 21.42 11.33 9.34
C LEU A 78 20.20 12.00 10.00
N PHE A 79 19.01 11.47 9.78
CA PHE A 79 17.77 11.99 10.36
C PHE A 79 17.79 12.03 11.90
N ILE A 80 18.31 10.99 12.56
CA ILE A 80 18.39 10.92 14.03
C ILE A 80 19.40 11.92 14.58
N LYS A 81 20.48 12.20 13.83
CA LYS A 81 21.52 13.18 14.22
C LYS A 81 21.07 14.63 14.02
N MET A 82 20.15 14.88 13.10
CA MET A 82 19.67 16.23 12.83
C MET A 82 18.70 16.70 13.93
N ARG A 83 18.89 17.92 14.41
CA ARG A 83 17.93 18.55 15.33
C ARG A 83 16.70 19.02 14.56
N VAL A 84 15.55 19.09 15.23
CA VAL A 84 14.30 19.57 14.62
C VAL A 84 14.45 20.94 13.94
N ARG A 85 15.27 21.83 14.53
CA ARG A 85 15.58 23.15 13.94
C ARG A 85 16.37 23.05 12.64
N GLU A 86 17.32 22.13 12.56
CA GLU A 86 18.13 21.88 11.37
C GLU A 86 17.29 21.30 10.24
N LEU A 87 16.40 20.34 10.57
CA LEU A 87 15.43 19.80 9.63
C LEU A 87 14.46 20.85 9.10
N ALA A 88 14.06 21.81 9.93
CA ALA A 88 13.18 22.91 9.54
C ALA A 88 13.89 23.98 8.69
N GLN A 89 15.21 24.08 8.77
CA GLN A 89 16.04 25.04 8.03
C GLN A 89 16.78 24.39 6.86
N ALA A 90 16.85 23.05 6.82
CA ALA A 90 17.51 22.34 5.74
C ALA A 90 16.79 22.59 4.41
N ASP A 91 17.54 22.97 3.39
CA ASP A 91 17.01 23.13 2.03
C ASP A 91 16.56 21.81 1.47
N GLN A 92 17.09 20.69 1.97
CA GLN A 92 16.72 19.34 1.60
C GLN A 92 16.63 18.43 2.84
N LEU A 93 15.59 17.60 2.88
CA LEU A 93 15.46 16.54 3.87
C LEU A 93 16.51 15.44 3.60
N PRO A 94 16.92 14.68 4.64
CA PRO A 94 17.98 13.68 4.52
C PRO A 94 17.49 12.41 3.80
N TRP A 95 17.32 12.50 2.49
CA TRP A 95 16.94 11.37 1.66
C TRP A 95 18.13 10.47 1.34
N LEU A 96 17.93 9.16 1.38
CA LEU A 96 18.88 8.22 0.80
C LEU A 96 18.97 8.43 -0.71
N LYS A 97 20.20 8.57 -1.20
CA LYS A 97 20.43 8.79 -2.64
C LYS A 97 19.97 7.56 -3.44
N ASN A 98 19.18 7.81 -4.47
CA ASN A 98 18.70 6.78 -5.41
C ASN A 98 17.92 5.61 -4.77
N LEU A 99 17.38 5.79 -3.57
CA LEU A 99 16.53 4.79 -2.93
C LEU A 99 15.09 5.28 -2.85
N TYR A 100 14.21 4.47 -3.43
CA TYR A 100 12.77 4.72 -3.50
C TYR A 100 12.00 3.49 -3.04
N ILE A 101 10.77 3.69 -2.57
CA ILE A 101 9.88 2.62 -2.15
C ILE A 101 8.51 2.77 -2.80
N ALA A 102 7.91 1.63 -3.18
CA ALA A 102 6.50 1.48 -3.49
C ALA A 102 5.99 0.21 -2.80
N SER A 103 5.27 0.36 -1.69
CA SER A 103 4.84 -0.78 -0.85
C SER A 103 3.62 -0.43 0.00
N GLY A 104 3.11 -1.40 0.74
CA GLY A 104 2.02 -1.17 1.70
C GLY A 104 0.65 -0.98 1.06
N PHE A 105 0.42 -1.53 -0.12
CA PHE A 105 -0.82 -1.38 -0.89
C PHE A 105 -2.03 -2.10 -0.27
N GLY A 106 -1.81 -3.01 0.67
CA GLY A 106 -2.85 -3.80 1.30
C GLY A 106 -3.71 -4.56 0.28
N SER A 107 -5.03 -4.40 0.34
CA SER A 107 -5.97 -5.02 -0.59
C SER A 107 -6.16 -4.26 -1.90
N ARG A 108 -5.59 -3.08 -2.03
CA ARG A 108 -5.84 -2.15 -3.15
C ARG A 108 -4.69 -2.09 -4.16
N GLY A 109 -3.82 -3.11 -4.17
CA GLY A 109 -2.65 -3.14 -5.06
C GLY A 109 -3.02 -2.96 -6.52
N PHE A 110 -3.99 -3.69 -7.03
CA PHE A 110 -4.43 -3.58 -8.43
C PHE A 110 -4.97 -2.19 -8.79
N THR A 111 -5.60 -1.49 -7.84
CA THR A 111 -6.14 -0.14 -8.06
C THR A 111 -5.05 0.93 -7.97
N PHE A 112 -4.17 0.83 -6.97
CA PHE A 112 -3.23 1.90 -6.66
C PHE A 112 -1.85 1.72 -7.30
N ALA A 113 -1.38 0.48 -7.46
CA ALA A 113 -0.01 0.26 -7.90
C ALA A 113 0.29 0.88 -9.28
N PRO A 114 -0.58 0.77 -10.31
CA PRO A 114 -0.29 1.37 -11.61
C PRO A 114 -0.06 2.88 -11.53
N TYR A 115 -0.97 3.60 -10.85
CA TYR A 115 -0.85 5.05 -10.71
C TYR A 115 0.31 5.45 -9.80
N CYS A 116 0.50 4.76 -8.68
CA CYS A 116 1.61 5.02 -7.77
C CYS A 116 2.97 4.78 -8.43
N THR A 117 3.07 3.76 -9.29
CA THR A 117 4.30 3.48 -10.04
C THR A 117 4.57 4.57 -11.07
N TYR A 118 3.54 5.05 -11.76
CA TYR A 118 3.64 6.19 -12.68
C TYR A 118 4.15 7.45 -11.94
N VAL A 119 3.56 7.78 -10.80
CA VAL A 119 4.00 8.92 -9.98
C VAL A 119 5.44 8.75 -9.49
N LEU A 120 5.83 7.52 -9.11
CA LEU A 120 7.20 7.23 -8.69
C LEU A 120 8.19 7.39 -9.87
N ALA A 121 7.83 6.95 -11.06
CA ALA A 121 8.64 7.15 -12.25
C ALA A 121 8.83 8.65 -12.57
N ASN A 122 7.77 9.46 -12.44
CA ASN A 122 7.86 10.91 -12.60
C ASN A 122 8.76 11.55 -11.53
N LEU A 123 8.73 11.05 -10.29
CA LEU A 123 9.64 11.51 -9.22
C LEU A 123 11.11 11.19 -9.55
N ILE A 124 11.38 10.02 -10.11
CA ILE A 124 12.75 9.59 -10.46
C ILE A 124 13.29 10.42 -11.62
N ASN A 125 12.42 10.78 -12.57
CA ASN A 125 12.78 11.54 -13.77
C ASN A 125 12.61 13.07 -13.62
N ASP A 126 12.38 13.57 -12.40
CA ASP A 126 12.15 14.99 -12.10
C ASP A 126 11.04 15.65 -12.95
N ASN A 127 10.00 14.89 -13.28
CA ASN A 127 8.88 15.31 -14.13
C ASN A 127 7.53 15.28 -13.37
N LEU A 128 7.49 15.88 -12.16
CA LEU A 128 6.33 15.86 -11.30
C LEU A 128 5.28 16.92 -11.68
N SER A 129 4.07 16.50 -11.96
CA SER A 129 2.89 17.37 -12.02
C SER A 129 2.45 17.82 -10.61
N GLN A 130 1.52 18.78 -10.55
CA GLN A 130 0.93 19.21 -9.27
C GLN A 130 0.13 18.08 -8.60
N GLU A 131 -0.55 17.24 -9.37
CA GLU A 131 -1.25 16.05 -8.91
C GLU A 131 -0.30 15.02 -8.34
N ASP A 132 0.83 14.78 -9.01
CA ASP A 132 1.86 13.85 -8.53
C ASP A 132 2.41 14.31 -7.18
N LYS A 133 2.69 15.60 -7.02
CA LYS A 133 3.15 16.21 -5.75
C LYS A 133 2.13 16.00 -4.63
N LYS A 134 0.84 16.18 -4.89
CA LYS A 134 -0.23 15.89 -3.92
C LYS A 134 -0.23 14.40 -3.54
N THR A 135 -0.17 13.52 -4.53
CA THR A 135 -0.14 12.07 -4.30
C THR A 135 1.06 11.65 -3.46
N LEU A 136 2.25 12.12 -3.79
CA LEU A 136 3.46 11.87 -3.01
C LEU A 136 3.35 12.38 -1.58
N ASN A 137 2.70 13.52 -1.36
CA ASN A 137 2.47 14.02 -0.02
C ASN A 137 1.59 13.06 0.82
N TYR A 138 0.53 12.52 0.22
CA TYR A 138 -0.35 11.55 0.90
C TYR A 138 0.29 10.18 1.11
N THR A 139 1.21 9.78 0.25
CA THR A 139 1.82 8.44 0.22
C THR A 139 3.26 8.41 0.73
N ASN A 140 3.83 9.56 1.10
CA ASN A 140 5.19 9.69 1.57
C ASN A 140 5.51 8.63 2.65
N PRO A 141 6.59 7.84 2.51
CA PRO A 141 6.99 6.85 3.50
C PRO A 141 7.20 7.43 4.89
N GLU A 142 7.67 8.67 4.96
CA GLU A 142 8.00 9.37 6.20
C GLU A 142 6.85 10.23 6.76
N ARG A 143 5.66 10.17 6.17
CA ARG A 143 4.50 11.01 6.54
C ARG A 143 4.14 10.97 8.02
N TYR A 144 4.35 9.83 8.70
CA TYR A 144 4.09 9.74 10.14
C TYR A 144 5.13 10.47 10.99
N ARG A 145 6.39 10.43 10.58
CA ARG A 145 7.47 11.16 11.25
C ARG A 145 7.30 12.65 11.03
N LEU A 146 7.10 13.05 9.78
CA LEU A 146 6.88 14.45 9.40
C LEU A 146 5.68 15.05 10.13
N LYS A 147 4.58 14.31 10.25
CA LYS A 147 3.39 14.73 10.98
C LYS A 147 3.66 14.94 12.48
N LYS A 148 4.45 14.05 13.11
CA LYS A 148 4.82 14.17 14.54
C LYS A 148 5.72 15.37 14.81
N MET A 149 6.49 15.81 13.82
CA MET A 149 7.40 16.95 13.96
C MET A 149 6.70 18.31 13.93
N SER A 150 5.36 18.34 13.78
CA SER A 150 4.54 19.58 13.78
C SER A 150 4.98 20.63 12.74
N LEU A 151 5.58 20.22 11.63
CA LEU A 151 6.26 21.11 10.72
C LEU A 151 5.42 21.41 9.47
N LYS A 152 4.52 22.39 9.55
CA LYS A 152 3.92 23.03 8.36
C LYS A 152 4.98 23.49 7.33
N LYS A 153 6.21 23.82 7.79
CA LYS A 153 7.34 24.21 6.94
C LYS A 153 8.03 23.03 6.25
N VAL A 154 8.12 21.86 6.87
CA VAL A 154 8.78 20.69 6.26
C VAL A 154 7.96 20.12 5.10
N ALA A 155 6.64 20.19 5.18
CA ALA A 155 5.79 19.77 4.07
C ALA A 155 6.03 20.59 2.78
N SER A 156 6.39 21.87 2.90
CA SER A 156 6.72 22.70 1.74
C SER A 156 8.11 22.41 1.15
N GLN A 157 9.00 21.77 1.91
CA GLN A 157 10.36 21.42 1.46
C GLN A 157 10.45 20.03 0.81
N ILE A 158 9.46 19.14 1.07
CA ILE A 158 9.39 17.81 0.44
C ILE A 158 9.35 17.92 -1.10
N PHE A 159 8.89 19.03 -1.62
CA PHE A 159 8.65 19.29 -3.04
C PHE A 159 9.45 20.46 -3.63
N LYS A 160 10.40 21.01 -2.88
CA LYS A 160 11.42 21.85 -3.50
C LYS A 160 12.44 20.93 -4.16
N VAL A 161 12.23 20.65 -5.43
CA VAL A 161 13.23 20.19 -6.39
C VAL A 161 13.57 21.36 -7.25
#